data_83d7282ce6fb6d97d815cf703ad8b223
#
_entry.id   83d7282ce6fb6d97d815cf703ad8b223
#
_cell.length_a   1.000
_cell.length_b   1.000
_cell.length_c   1.000
_cell.angle_alpha   90.00
_cell.angle_beta   90.00
_cell.angle_gamma   90.00
#
_symmetry.space_group_name_H-M   'P 1'
#
loop_
_entity.id
_entity.type
_entity.pdbx_description
1 polymer ?
#
loop_
_entity_poly.entity_id
_entity_poly.type
_entity_poly.pdbx_seq_one_letter_code
_entity_poly.pdbx_strand_id
1 'polypeptide(L)'
;MAERKKQKIYRADYTPPPFFVDSIELRLELDPVATRVSSRLRCRANPQARDTSTLVLNGERLELAGVRLQGVALDSSRYHHDGSLLTIRDVPDAFTVEVDTVINPRDNTALEGLYLSSGNYCTQCEAEGFRRITCFPDRPDVMSVYT
;
A
#
# COMPACT_ATOMS: atom_id res chain seq x y z
N MET A 1 7.38 -16.87 -15.06
CA MET A 1 7.58 -15.87 -13.98
C MET A 1 8.74 -14.98 -14.41
N ALA A 2 8.47 -13.70 -14.68
CA ALA A 2 9.57 -12.77 -14.94
C ALA A 2 10.32 -12.53 -13.63
N GLU A 3 11.56 -12.97 -13.53
CA GLU A 3 12.44 -12.59 -12.44
C GLU A 3 12.55 -11.07 -12.39
N ARG A 4 12.13 -10.48 -11.28
CA ARG A 4 12.37 -9.07 -11.00
C ARG A 4 13.88 -8.85 -10.99
N LYS A 5 14.45 -8.25 -12.04
CA LYS A 5 15.87 -7.86 -12.04
C LYS A 5 16.10 -7.01 -10.80
N LYS A 6 16.90 -7.51 -9.86
CA LYS A 6 17.31 -6.76 -8.67
C LYS A 6 18.01 -5.49 -9.13
N GLN A 7 17.31 -4.37 -9.07
CA GLN A 7 17.88 -3.06 -9.33
C GLN A 7 18.84 -2.71 -8.18
N LYS A 8 20.06 -2.34 -8.50
CA LYS A 8 21.00 -1.84 -7.49
C LYS A 8 20.48 -0.52 -6.94
N ILE A 9 20.34 -0.43 -5.64
CA ILE A 9 19.97 0.78 -4.92
C ILE A 9 21.24 1.36 -4.30
N TYR A 10 21.57 2.61 -4.61
CA TYR A 10 22.72 3.29 -4.05
C TYR A 10 22.28 4.23 -2.91
N ARG A 11 23.10 4.32 -1.89
CA ARG A 11 22.84 5.24 -0.76
C ARG A 11 22.71 6.70 -1.21
N ALA A 12 23.43 7.07 -2.26
CA ALA A 12 23.37 8.43 -2.83
C ALA A 12 22.00 8.78 -3.45
N ASP A 13 21.21 7.76 -3.83
CA ASP A 13 19.88 7.94 -4.42
C ASP A 13 18.77 8.04 -3.38
N TYR A 14 19.12 7.97 -2.09
CA TYR A 14 18.13 8.07 -1.02
C TYR A 14 17.44 9.44 -1.03
N THR A 15 16.13 9.40 -1.01
CA THR A 15 15.27 10.57 -0.81
C THR A 15 14.33 10.31 0.36
N PRO A 16 14.11 11.30 1.25
CA PRO A 16 13.12 11.18 2.32
C PRO A 16 11.72 10.86 1.74
N PRO A 17 10.88 10.13 2.48
CA PRO A 17 9.51 9.87 2.04
C PRO A 17 8.76 11.19 1.89
N PRO A 18 7.96 11.38 0.81
CA PRO A 18 7.18 12.60 0.61
C PRO A 18 6.14 12.84 1.69
N PHE A 19 5.61 11.77 2.25
CA PHE A 19 4.61 11.81 3.31
C PHE A 19 5.00 10.89 4.46
N PHE A 20 4.67 11.30 5.67
CA PHE A 20 4.58 10.41 6.81
C PHE A 20 3.19 9.80 6.89
N VAL A 21 3.09 8.57 7.34
CA VAL A 21 1.83 7.92 7.68
C VAL A 21 1.79 7.76 9.19
N ASP A 22 1.05 8.60 9.87
CA ASP A 22 1.00 8.62 11.34
C ASP A 22 0.29 7.38 11.88
N SER A 23 -0.78 6.96 11.19
CA SER A 23 -1.51 5.75 11.55
C SER A 23 -2.11 5.06 10.34
N ILE A 24 -2.31 3.77 10.47
CA ILE A 24 -3.10 2.95 9.55
C ILE A 24 -4.08 2.11 10.34
N GLU A 25 -5.35 2.18 9.98
CA GLU A 25 -6.41 1.29 10.46
C GLU A 25 -6.69 0.26 9.37
N LEU A 26 -6.69 -1.02 9.73
CA LEU A 26 -6.90 -2.14 8.82
C LEU A 26 -8.12 -2.94 9.26
N ARG A 27 -9.01 -3.22 8.32
CA ARG A 27 -10.08 -4.18 8.48
C ARG A 27 -9.95 -5.25 7.42
N LEU A 28 -9.83 -6.51 7.83
CA LEU A 28 -9.76 -7.66 6.95
C LEU A 28 -11.03 -8.51 7.12
N GLU A 29 -11.71 -8.74 6.03
CA GLU A 29 -12.81 -9.72 5.93
C GLU A 29 -12.23 -10.95 5.22
N LEU A 30 -11.82 -11.93 6.05
CA LEU A 30 -11.07 -13.09 5.57
C LEU A 30 -11.96 -14.01 4.73
N ASP A 31 -11.53 -14.27 3.52
CA ASP A 31 -12.05 -15.28 2.62
C ASP A 31 -10.88 -15.92 1.86
N PRO A 32 -10.88 -17.25 1.63
CA PRO A 32 -9.75 -17.91 0.97
C PRO A 32 -9.41 -17.40 -0.43
N VAL A 33 -10.39 -16.90 -1.16
CA VAL A 33 -10.25 -16.51 -2.57
C VAL A 33 -10.38 -15.01 -2.77
N ALA A 34 -11.16 -14.34 -1.92
CA ALA A 34 -11.52 -12.93 -2.08
C ALA A 34 -11.52 -12.18 -0.73
N THR A 35 -10.41 -12.25 0.01
CA THR A 35 -10.25 -11.45 1.22
C THR A 35 -10.33 -9.97 0.89
N ARG A 36 -11.27 -9.28 1.55
CA ARG A 36 -11.42 -7.83 1.43
C ARG A 36 -10.58 -7.13 2.47
N VAL A 37 -9.82 -6.13 2.07
CA VAL A 37 -9.01 -5.31 2.96
C VAL A 37 -9.40 -3.86 2.79
N SER A 38 -9.89 -3.25 3.86
CA SER A 38 -10.12 -1.81 3.93
C SER A 38 -9.03 -1.18 4.79
N SER A 39 -8.30 -0.23 4.23
CA SER A 39 -7.26 0.50 4.95
C SER A 39 -7.58 1.99 5.00
N ARG A 40 -7.25 2.62 6.12
CA ARG A 40 -7.39 4.06 6.33
C ARG A 40 -6.08 4.61 6.85
N LEU A 41 -5.39 5.40 6.02
CA LEU A 41 -4.10 5.99 6.31
C LEU A 41 -4.27 7.46 6.69
N ARG A 42 -3.68 7.87 7.79
CA ARG A 42 -3.57 9.27 8.18
C ARG A 42 -2.21 9.80 7.77
N CYS A 43 -2.20 10.65 6.75
CA CYS A 43 -1.00 11.14 6.10
C CYS A 43 -0.75 12.62 6.39
N ARG A 44 0.53 13.01 6.44
CA ARG A 44 0.97 14.39 6.47
C ARG A 44 2.22 14.57 5.63
N ALA A 45 2.35 15.72 4.97
CA ALA A 45 3.49 16.07 4.16
C ALA A 45 4.79 16.09 5.00
N ASN A 46 5.87 15.58 4.40
CA ASN A 46 7.19 15.68 4.99
C ASN A 46 7.83 17.03 4.61
N PRO A 47 8.16 17.90 5.58
CA PRO A 47 8.76 19.21 5.29
C PRO A 47 10.11 19.13 4.56
N GLN A 48 10.78 17.99 4.58
CA GLN A 48 12.05 17.75 3.91
C GLN A 48 11.89 17.26 2.46
N ALA A 49 10.68 16.94 2.04
CA ALA A 49 10.43 16.48 0.69
C ALA A 49 10.35 17.65 -0.28
N ARG A 50 10.77 17.39 -1.52
CA ARG A 50 10.75 18.41 -2.61
C ARG A 50 9.38 18.61 -3.22
N ASP A 51 8.57 17.54 -3.25
CA ASP A 51 7.23 17.53 -3.82
C ASP A 51 6.29 16.71 -2.94
N THR A 52 5.20 17.32 -2.55
CA THR A 52 4.12 16.75 -1.74
C THR A 52 2.75 16.88 -2.43
N SER A 53 2.72 17.07 -3.74
CA SER A 53 1.46 17.14 -4.50
C SER A 53 0.86 15.78 -4.85
N THR A 54 1.68 14.73 -4.81
CA THR A 54 1.32 13.39 -5.27
C THR A 54 1.69 12.35 -4.23
N LEU A 55 0.69 11.57 -3.81
CA LEU A 55 0.91 10.40 -2.95
C LEU A 55 1.15 9.17 -3.81
N VAL A 56 2.24 8.45 -3.53
CA VAL A 56 2.56 7.17 -4.18
C VAL A 56 2.62 6.07 -3.13
N LEU A 57 1.82 5.03 -3.31
CA LEU A 57 1.73 3.87 -2.44
C LEU A 57 2.14 2.62 -3.22
N ASN A 58 2.90 1.74 -2.59
CA ASN A 58 3.19 0.42 -3.14
C ASN A 58 1.94 -0.48 -2.99
N GLY A 59 1.56 -1.21 -4.04
CA GLY A 59 0.45 -2.15 -4.01
C GLY A 59 0.63 -3.17 -5.13
N GLU A 60 0.89 -4.43 -4.77
CA GLU A 60 1.22 -5.49 -5.72
C GLU A 60 0.29 -6.69 -5.56
N ARG A 61 -0.11 -7.30 -6.69
CA ARG A 61 -0.94 -8.51 -6.71
C ARG A 61 -2.23 -8.39 -5.89
N LEU A 62 -2.83 -7.24 -5.96
CA LEU A 62 -4.13 -6.93 -5.38
C LEU A 62 -5.04 -6.29 -6.41
N GLU A 63 -6.33 -6.46 -6.24
CA GLU A 63 -7.35 -5.75 -7.00
C GLU A 63 -7.75 -4.51 -6.23
N LEU A 64 -7.67 -3.34 -6.87
CA LEU A 64 -8.08 -2.08 -6.29
C LEU A 64 -9.60 -1.92 -6.45
N ALA A 65 -10.33 -1.94 -5.34
CA ALA A 65 -11.79 -1.85 -5.33
C ALA A 65 -12.30 -0.41 -5.16
N GLY A 66 -11.53 0.46 -4.50
CA GLY A 66 -11.93 1.86 -4.31
C GLY A 66 -10.86 2.70 -3.63
N VAL A 67 -10.91 4.00 -3.91
CA VAL A 67 -10.03 5.01 -3.29
C VAL A 67 -10.89 6.19 -2.85
N ARG A 68 -10.73 6.61 -1.59
CA ARG A 68 -11.37 7.81 -1.05
C ARG A 68 -10.33 8.74 -0.44
N LEU A 69 -10.48 10.01 -0.64
CA LEU A 69 -9.65 11.05 -0.02
C LEU A 69 -10.55 11.89 0.90
N GLN A 70 -10.24 11.95 2.18
CA GLN A 70 -11.04 12.65 3.20
C GLN A 70 -12.52 12.20 3.19
N GLY A 71 -12.76 10.90 3.02
CA GLY A 71 -14.10 10.30 2.99
C GLY A 71 -14.85 10.44 1.66
N VAL A 72 -14.28 11.16 0.67
CA VAL A 72 -14.90 11.36 -0.65
C VAL A 72 -14.27 10.44 -1.67
N ALA A 73 -15.11 9.67 -2.39
CA ALA A 73 -14.65 8.79 -3.45
C ALA A 73 -13.95 9.61 -4.56
N LEU A 74 -12.76 9.16 -4.94
CA LEU A 74 -12.01 9.80 -6.01
C LEU A 74 -12.49 9.34 -7.39
N ASP A 75 -12.55 10.29 -8.30
CA ASP A 75 -12.70 10.00 -9.73
C ASP A 75 -11.45 9.30 -10.28
N SER A 76 -11.64 8.42 -11.25
CA SER A 76 -10.55 7.65 -11.89
C SER A 76 -9.48 8.51 -12.57
N SER A 77 -9.76 9.79 -12.86
CA SER A 77 -8.77 10.74 -13.37
C SER A 77 -7.78 11.22 -12.30
N ARG A 78 -8.14 11.09 -11.01
CA ARG A 78 -7.36 11.55 -9.87
C ARG A 78 -6.35 10.53 -9.37
N TYR A 79 -6.49 9.26 -9.73
CA TYR A 79 -5.57 8.21 -9.32
C TYR A 79 -5.32 7.22 -10.45
N HIS A 80 -4.21 6.50 -10.34
CA HIS A 80 -3.84 5.44 -11.27
C HIS A 80 -3.11 4.32 -10.52
N HIS A 81 -3.48 3.08 -10.79
CA HIS A 81 -2.77 1.89 -10.31
C HIS A 81 -2.21 1.10 -11.48
N ASP A 82 -0.89 0.96 -11.55
CA ASP A 82 -0.19 0.29 -12.65
C ASP A 82 0.11 -1.20 -12.40
N GLY A 83 -0.45 -1.75 -11.31
CA GLY A 83 -0.19 -3.12 -10.84
C GLY A 83 0.92 -3.23 -9.79
N SER A 84 1.65 -2.15 -9.53
CA SER A 84 2.72 -2.05 -8.52
C SER A 84 2.62 -0.80 -7.67
N LEU A 85 2.17 0.30 -8.24
CA LEU A 85 2.07 1.59 -7.58
C LEU A 85 0.67 2.17 -7.75
N LEU A 86 0.09 2.63 -6.65
CA LEU A 86 -1.08 3.49 -6.64
C LEU A 86 -0.61 4.94 -6.50
N THR A 87 -0.86 5.73 -7.51
CA THR A 87 -0.54 7.16 -7.58
C THR A 87 -1.80 7.99 -7.41
N ILE A 88 -1.86 8.89 -6.44
CA ILE A 88 -2.98 9.80 -6.19
C ILE A 88 -2.48 11.23 -6.30
N ARG A 89 -3.11 12.02 -7.19
CA ARG A 89 -2.71 13.40 -7.49
C ARG A 89 -3.48 14.42 -6.67
N ASP A 90 -2.88 15.59 -6.53
CA ASP A 90 -3.47 16.78 -5.90
C ASP A 90 -3.93 16.49 -4.45
N VAL A 91 -3.08 15.86 -3.66
CA VAL A 91 -3.32 15.64 -2.25
C VAL A 91 -2.91 16.86 -1.42
N PRO A 92 -3.63 17.21 -0.34
CA PRO A 92 -3.24 18.31 0.54
C PRO A 92 -2.08 17.91 1.47
N ASP A 93 -1.57 18.86 2.26
CA ASP A 93 -0.44 18.60 3.18
C ASP A 93 -0.78 17.66 4.34
N ALA A 94 -2.04 17.58 4.73
CA ALA A 94 -2.53 16.66 5.74
C ALA A 94 -3.90 16.10 5.32
N PHE A 95 -4.04 14.79 5.32
CA PHE A 95 -5.26 14.13 4.83
C PHE A 95 -5.39 12.70 5.36
N THR A 96 -6.58 12.16 5.15
CA THR A 96 -6.86 10.73 5.29
C THR A 96 -7.15 10.15 3.92
N VAL A 97 -6.48 9.06 3.57
CA VAL A 97 -6.78 8.26 2.39
C VAL A 97 -7.30 6.89 2.81
N GLU A 98 -8.36 6.45 2.17
CA GLU A 98 -8.92 5.11 2.36
C GLU A 98 -8.78 4.33 1.06
N VAL A 99 -8.31 3.09 1.17
CA VAL A 99 -8.10 2.20 0.03
C VAL A 99 -8.76 0.87 0.33
N ASP A 100 -9.65 0.45 -0.56
CA ASP A 100 -10.26 -0.87 -0.51
C ASP A 100 -9.60 -1.75 -1.56
N THR A 101 -9.15 -2.93 -1.13
CA THR A 101 -8.49 -3.91 -1.99
C THR A 101 -9.10 -5.29 -1.81
N VAL A 102 -8.95 -6.14 -2.83
CA VAL A 102 -9.28 -7.57 -2.76
C VAL A 102 -8.03 -8.37 -3.08
N ILE A 103 -7.75 -9.37 -2.27
CA ILE A 103 -6.60 -10.27 -2.44
C ILE A 103 -7.05 -11.72 -2.38
N ASN A 104 -6.25 -12.63 -2.98
CA ASN A 104 -6.53 -14.06 -3.01
C ASN A 104 -5.46 -14.84 -2.22
N PRO A 105 -5.68 -15.13 -0.94
CA PRO A 105 -4.72 -15.87 -0.10
C PRO A 105 -4.46 -17.30 -0.56
N ARG A 106 -5.45 -17.97 -1.17
CA ARG A 106 -5.33 -19.36 -1.66
C ARG A 106 -4.31 -19.48 -2.77
N ASP A 107 -4.32 -18.54 -3.72
CA ASP A 107 -3.46 -18.57 -4.90
C ASP A 107 -2.12 -17.86 -4.67
N ASN A 108 -1.89 -17.37 -3.45
CA ASN A 108 -0.64 -16.72 -3.07
C ASN A 108 0.44 -17.77 -2.78
N THR A 109 1.13 -18.21 -3.82
CA THR A 109 2.25 -19.17 -3.74
C THR A 109 3.60 -18.52 -3.47
N ALA A 110 3.66 -17.18 -3.49
CA ALA A 110 4.89 -16.45 -3.19
C ALA A 110 5.19 -16.42 -1.68
N LEU A 111 4.19 -16.71 -0.84
CA LEU A 111 4.28 -16.69 0.62
C LEU A 111 4.72 -15.31 1.16
N GLU A 112 4.26 -14.26 0.51
CA GLU A 112 4.46 -12.86 0.88
C GLU A 112 3.11 -12.16 1.01
N GLY A 113 2.96 -11.32 2.02
CA GLY A 113 1.67 -10.73 2.39
C GLY A 113 0.78 -11.74 3.13
N LEU A 114 -0.50 -11.81 2.79
CA LEU A 114 -1.46 -12.76 3.38
C LEU A 114 -1.61 -13.98 2.46
N TYR A 115 -1.45 -15.18 3.02
CA TYR A 115 -1.58 -16.45 2.29
C TYR A 115 -2.21 -17.54 3.15
N LEU A 116 -2.62 -18.63 2.51
CA LEU A 116 -3.11 -19.84 3.18
C LEU A 116 -2.01 -20.91 3.22
N SER A 117 -1.79 -21.48 4.39
CA SER A 117 -0.94 -22.64 4.59
C SER A 117 -1.67 -23.70 5.42
N SER A 118 -1.92 -24.86 4.83
CA SER A 118 -2.63 -25.97 5.50
C SER A 118 -3.95 -25.57 6.16
N GLY A 119 -4.71 -24.68 5.51
CA GLY A 119 -5.99 -24.16 6.01
C GLY A 119 -5.88 -23.01 7.00
N ASN A 120 -4.69 -22.58 7.36
CA ASN A 120 -4.47 -21.44 8.24
C ASN A 120 -4.11 -20.18 7.43
N TYR A 121 -4.62 -19.02 7.86
CA TYR A 121 -4.17 -17.75 7.36
C TYR A 121 -2.85 -17.36 8.00
N CYS A 122 -1.87 -17.05 7.19
CA CYS A 122 -0.53 -16.64 7.59
C CYS A 122 -0.16 -15.32 6.93
N THR A 123 0.67 -14.53 7.60
CA THR A 123 1.23 -13.30 7.04
C THR A 123 2.75 -13.33 7.05
N GLN A 124 3.35 -12.84 5.99
CA GLN A 124 4.79 -12.58 5.89
C GLN A 124 4.99 -11.22 5.20
N CYS A 125 5.38 -10.21 5.96
CA CYS A 125 5.48 -8.84 5.46
C CYS A 125 6.93 -8.36 5.31
N GLU A 126 7.90 -9.02 5.89
CA GLU A 126 9.30 -8.67 5.77
C GLU A 126 9.90 -9.29 4.49
N ALA A 127 10.65 -8.51 3.65
CA ALA A 127 10.92 -7.08 3.83
C ALA A 127 9.89 -6.17 3.13
N GLU A 128 9.20 -6.63 2.08
CA GLU A 128 8.32 -5.84 1.21
C GLU A 128 6.99 -6.56 0.93
N GLY A 129 6.51 -7.37 1.87
CA GLY A 129 5.29 -8.16 1.70
C GLY A 129 4.00 -7.42 2.05
N PHE A 130 4.04 -6.33 2.82
CA PHE A 130 2.84 -5.60 3.24
C PHE A 130 2.09 -4.97 2.06
N ARG A 131 2.79 -4.58 1.01
CA ARG A 131 2.23 -4.07 -0.27
C ARG A 131 1.34 -5.07 -1.02
N ARG A 132 1.34 -6.34 -0.61
CA ARG A 132 0.49 -7.40 -1.16
C ARG A 132 -0.78 -7.62 -0.34
N ILE A 133 -0.95 -6.88 0.74
CA ILE A 133 -2.16 -6.87 1.57
C ILE A 133 -2.99 -5.65 1.24
N THR A 134 -2.38 -4.48 1.25
CA THR A 134 -3.00 -3.19 0.93
C THR A 134 -1.98 -2.23 0.34
N CYS A 135 -2.45 -1.10 -0.18
CA CYS A 135 -1.55 -0.05 -0.66
C CYS A 135 -0.97 0.76 0.49
N PHE A 136 0.37 0.84 0.56
CA PHE A 136 1.10 1.49 1.64
C PHE A 136 2.46 2.02 1.13
N PRO A 137 3.06 3.08 1.72
CA PRO A 137 4.45 3.43 1.44
C PRO A 137 5.37 2.40 2.12
N ASP A 138 5.53 1.24 1.48
CA ASP A 138 6.18 0.04 2.04
C ASP A 138 7.71 0.21 2.06
N ARG A 139 8.17 1.08 2.93
CA ARG A 139 9.56 1.50 3.13
C ARG A 139 9.93 1.39 4.61
N PRO A 140 11.17 1.00 4.96
CA PRO A 140 11.60 0.84 6.35
C PRO A 140 11.69 2.17 7.12
N ASP A 141 11.72 3.30 6.43
CA ASP A 141 11.76 4.65 7.01
C ASP A 141 10.37 5.30 7.18
N VAL A 142 9.29 4.59 6.83
CA VAL A 142 7.92 5.01 7.10
C VAL A 142 7.36 4.15 8.22
N MET A 143 7.31 4.72 9.41
CA MET A 143 6.81 4.07 10.62
C MET A 143 5.43 4.61 10.98
N SER A 144 4.50 3.72 11.32
CA SER A 144 3.11 4.07 11.59
C SER A 144 2.59 3.31 12.80
N VAL A 145 1.53 3.84 13.42
CA VAL A 145 0.74 3.10 14.39
C VAL A 145 -0.29 2.25 13.64
N TYR A 146 -0.27 0.95 13.85
CA TYR A 146 -1.18 -0.01 13.22
C TYR A 146 -2.31 -0.38 14.19
N THR A 147 -3.54 -0.41 13.66
CA THR A 147 -4.74 -0.85 14.38
C THR A 147 -5.55 -1.80 13.53
#